data_4fea2f935186f552e75f03e817c176dc
#
_entry.id   4fea2f935186f552e75f03e817c176dc
#
_cell.length_a   1.000
_cell.length_b   1.000
_cell.length_c   1.000
_cell.angle_alpha   90.00
_cell.angle_beta   90.00
_cell.angle_gamma   90.00
#
_symmetry.space_group_name_H-M   'P 1'
#
loop_
_entity.id
_entity.type
_entity.pdbx_description
1 polymer ?
#
loop_
_entity_poly.entity_id
_entity_poly.type
_entity_poly.pdbx_seq_one_letter_code
_entity_poly.pdbx_strand_id
1 'polypeptide(L)'
;MKFQIVLLCLSLIVNVFLFGQPSTNPKIPEGYTHFQTTLKKDTIDFVVAETDLTVKKPVLLFCQGSQPVPLFFDFPDQGIIPVTLNSFDVIEMKKNYHVVVISMPQTPVTVGWDHLNKQYNYVLDTASEYSYDPEFAKADYLENYVARANQVLKYLSKKKWVDNEQLVVAGHSQGSHVALGIAHANKNVTHLGLFGFNPLGRIDQYIRL
;
A
#
# COMPACT_ATOMS: atom_id res chain seq x y z
N MET A 1 -46.94 -36.05 -42.22
CA MET A 1 -45.51 -36.11 -41.85
C MET A 1 -45.19 -34.89 -40.99
N LYS A 2 -45.00 -35.08 -39.70
CA LYS A 2 -44.60 -34.01 -38.77
C LYS A 2 -43.10 -34.08 -38.55
N PHE A 3 -42.37 -33.04 -38.97
CA PHE A 3 -40.94 -32.90 -38.67
C PHE A 3 -40.79 -32.36 -37.23
N GLN A 4 -40.21 -33.16 -36.35
CA GLN A 4 -39.74 -32.71 -35.06
C GLN A 4 -38.31 -32.13 -35.21
N ILE A 5 -38.16 -30.84 -34.92
CA ILE A 5 -36.86 -30.22 -34.81
C ILE A 5 -36.38 -30.44 -33.38
N VAL A 6 -35.32 -31.23 -33.23
CA VAL A 6 -34.60 -31.42 -31.95
C VAL A 6 -33.62 -30.28 -31.81
N LEU A 7 -33.85 -29.37 -30.88
CA LEU A 7 -32.93 -28.27 -30.53
C LEU A 7 -31.89 -28.82 -29.54
N LEU A 8 -30.69 -29.04 -30.02
CA LEU A 8 -29.57 -29.47 -29.18
C LEU A 8 -28.98 -28.22 -28.50
N CYS A 9 -29.31 -27.98 -27.23
CA CYS A 9 -28.64 -26.95 -26.41
C CYS A 9 -27.26 -27.44 -26.00
N LEU A 10 -26.22 -26.95 -26.67
CA LEU A 10 -24.84 -27.12 -26.25
C LEU A 10 -24.58 -26.16 -25.10
N SER A 11 -24.62 -26.65 -23.86
CA SER A 11 -24.16 -25.90 -22.68
C SER A 11 -22.65 -25.86 -22.65
N LEU A 12 -22.08 -24.74 -23.09
CA LEU A 12 -20.68 -24.42 -22.85
C LEU A 12 -20.49 -24.15 -21.34
N ILE A 13 -19.93 -25.13 -20.64
CA ILE A 13 -19.45 -24.93 -19.28
C ILE A 13 -18.15 -24.10 -19.38
N VAL A 14 -18.28 -22.80 -19.24
CA VAL A 14 -17.12 -21.92 -19.04
C VAL A 14 -16.64 -22.15 -17.61
N ASN A 15 -15.55 -22.93 -17.45
CA ASN A 15 -14.82 -22.96 -16.20
C ASN A 15 -14.15 -21.60 -15.99
N VAL A 16 -14.84 -20.70 -15.32
CA VAL A 16 -14.24 -19.48 -14.77
C VAL A 16 -13.37 -19.95 -13.62
N PHE A 17 -12.05 -20.01 -13.84
CA PHE A 17 -11.11 -20.06 -12.74
C PHE A 17 -11.28 -18.77 -11.94
N LEU A 18 -12.03 -18.85 -10.87
CA LEU A 18 -12.04 -17.84 -9.80
C LEU A 18 -10.66 -17.90 -9.15
N PHE A 19 -9.72 -17.13 -9.67
CA PHE A 19 -8.57 -16.74 -8.87
C PHE A 19 -9.14 -16.06 -7.64
N GLY A 20 -8.85 -16.60 -6.47
CA GLY A 20 -9.39 -16.13 -5.22
C GLY A 20 -9.13 -14.63 -5.09
N GLN A 21 -10.22 -13.86 -5.06
CA GLN A 21 -10.14 -12.44 -4.68
C GLN A 21 -9.48 -12.39 -3.30
N PRO A 22 -8.46 -11.56 -3.08
CA PRO A 22 -7.89 -11.41 -1.76
C PRO A 22 -9.02 -11.08 -0.78
N SER A 23 -8.99 -11.73 0.37
CA SER A 23 -9.95 -11.55 1.46
C SER A 23 -10.22 -10.04 1.63
N THR A 24 -11.51 -9.64 1.58
CA THR A 24 -11.92 -8.24 1.77
C THR A 24 -11.56 -7.69 3.16
N ASN A 25 -11.04 -8.53 4.05
CA ASN A 25 -10.63 -8.18 5.40
C ASN A 25 -9.24 -8.79 5.69
N PRO A 26 -8.14 -8.06 5.44
CA PRO A 26 -6.80 -8.54 5.76
C PRO A 26 -6.66 -8.76 7.27
N LYS A 27 -5.87 -9.76 7.68
CA LYS A 27 -5.47 -9.92 9.07
C LYS A 27 -4.58 -8.74 9.47
N ILE A 28 -5.01 -7.95 10.45
CA ILE A 28 -4.28 -6.77 10.92
C ILE A 28 -3.85 -7.03 12.37
N PRO A 29 -2.59 -6.77 12.74
CA PRO A 29 -2.13 -6.93 14.12
C PRO A 29 -2.79 -5.89 15.03
N GLU A 30 -2.81 -6.19 16.33
CA GLU A 30 -3.25 -5.24 17.34
C GLU A 30 -2.45 -3.93 17.26
N GLY A 31 -3.10 -2.81 17.56
CA GLY A 31 -2.48 -1.48 17.47
C GLY A 31 -2.61 -0.79 16.12
N TYR A 32 -3.27 -1.42 15.15
CA TYR A 32 -3.50 -0.85 13.81
C TYR A 32 -4.98 -0.88 13.43
N THR A 33 -5.40 0.11 12.66
CA THR A 33 -6.72 0.15 12.03
C THR A 33 -6.55 0.18 10.51
N HIS A 34 -7.20 -0.75 9.82
CA HIS A 34 -7.21 -0.84 8.37
C HIS A 34 -8.33 -0.01 7.76
N PHE A 35 -8.03 0.66 6.67
CA PHE A 35 -8.97 1.43 5.86
C PHE A 35 -8.76 1.16 4.38
N GLN A 36 -9.82 1.43 3.61
CA GLN A 36 -9.79 1.40 2.15
C GLN A 36 -10.36 2.69 1.58
N THR A 37 -9.83 3.11 0.44
CA THR A 37 -10.42 4.12 -0.43
C THR A 37 -10.21 3.71 -1.88
N THR A 38 -10.82 4.40 -2.82
CA THR A 38 -10.71 4.06 -4.24
C THR A 38 -10.20 5.24 -5.05
N LEU A 39 -9.34 4.96 -6.02
CA LEU A 39 -8.91 5.89 -7.05
C LEU A 39 -9.18 5.26 -8.43
N LYS A 40 -10.20 5.77 -9.15
CA LYS A 40 -10.70 5.13 -10.39
C LYS A 40 -11.14 3.69 -10.13
N LYS A 41 -10.41 2.70 -10.68
CA LYS A 41 -10.65 1.25 -10.48
C LYS A 41 -9.70 0.62 -9.46
N ASP A 42 -8.75 1.39 -8.92
CA ASP A 42 -7.78 0.90 -7.95
C ASP A 42 -8.32 1.03 -6.53
N THR A 43 -8.29 -0.05 -5.77
CA THR A 43 -8.58 -0.07 -4.34
C THR A 43 -7.27 0.18 -3.60
N ILE A 44 -7.26 1.22 -2.77
CA ILE A 44 -6.10 1.63 -2.01
C ILE A 44 -6.31 1.23 -0.56
N ASP A 45 -5.55 0.24 -0.13
CA ASP A 45 -5.47 -0.16 1.26
C ASP A 45 -4.45 0.69 2.00
N PHE A 46 -4.77 1.08 3.23
CA PHE A 46 -3.84 1.78 4.12
C PHE A 46 -4.16 1.48 5.57
N VAL A 47 -3.18 1.69 6.42
CA VAL A 47 -3.33 1.50 7.87
C VAL A 47 -3.01 2.78 8.61
N VAL A 48 -3.70 2.97 9.73
CA VAL A 48 -3.36 3.93 10.77
C VAL A 48 -2.80 3.15 11.93
N ALA A 49 -1.60 3.49 12.42
CA ALA A 49 -0.97 2.82 13.55
C ALA A 49 -1.63 3.24 14.88
N GLU A 50 -2.94 3.04 14.98
CA GLU A 50 -3.79 3.39 16.12
C GLU A 50 -5.07 2.58 16.07
N THR A 51 -5.60 2.23 17.23
CA THR A 51 -6.92 1.59 17.38
C THR A 51 -7.96 2.55 17.96
N ASP A 52 -7.53 3.47 18.82
CA ASP A 52 -8.39 4.51 19.37
C ASP A 52 -8.31 5.80 18.53
N LEU A 53 -9.28 5.98 17.66
CA LEU A 53 -9.42 7.15 16.80
C LEU A 53 -10.38 8.20 17.39
N THR A 54 -10.50 8.28 18.70
CA THR A 54 -11.33 9.30 19.39
C THR A 54 -10.56 10.59 19.60
N VAL A 55 -9.23 10.53 19.71
CA VAL A 55 -8.37 11.71 19.91
C VAL A 55 -8.05 12.37 18.59
N LYS A 56 -8.28 13.67 18.50
CA LYS A 56 -7.96 14.46 17.31
C LYS A 56 -6.44 14.72 17.24
N LYS A 57 -5.80 14.22 16.19
CA LYS A 57 -4.35 14.41 15.93
C LYS A 57 -4.10 14.72 14.45
N PRO A 58 -3.01 15.41 14.11
CA PRO A 58 -2.57 15.58 12.73
C PRO A 58 -2.11 14.25 12.12
N VAL A 59 -2.10 14.18 10.80
CA VAL A 59 -1.62 13.00 10.05
C VAL A 59 -0.12 13.12 9.80
N LEU A 60 0.61 12.02 10.05
CA LEU A 60 1.94 11.76 9.52
C LEU A 60 1.81 10.62 8.51
N LEU A 61 1.86 10.95 7.23
CA LEU A 61 1.91 9.96 6.15
C LEU A 61 3.36 9.56 5.89
N PHE A 62 3.67 8.27 6.06
CA PHE A 62 4.99 7.73 5.75
C PHE A 62 4.94 6.98 4.41
N CYS A 63 5.78 7.41 3.46
CA CYS A 63 5.95 6.78 2.16
C CYS A 63 7.11 5.78 2.23
N GLN A 64 6.78 4.50 2.05
CA GLN A 64 7.76 3.43 2.04
C GLN A 64 8.65 3.46 0.78
N GLY A 65 9.74 2.66 0.79
CA GLY A 65 10.68 2.56 -0.33
C GLY A 65 10.09 1.84 -1.55
N SER A 66 10.96 1.45 -2.45
CA SER A 66 10.62 0.65 -3.64
C SER A 66 10.30 -0.80 -3.27
N GLN A 67 9.75 -1.53 -4.23
CA GLN A 67 9.41 -2.95 -4.16
C GLN A 67 8.02 -3.22 -3.56
N PRO A 68 7.39 -4.34 -3.94
CA PRO A 68 6.09 -4.74 -3.42
C PRO A 68 6.20 -5.35 -2.01
N VAL A 69 6.66 -4.55 -1.05
CA VAL A 69 6.77 -4.98 0.34
C VAL A 69 5.40 -4.81 1.01
N PRO A 70 4.81 -5.89 1.55
CA PRO A 70 3.57 -5.81 2.34
C PRO A 70 3.75 -4.95 3.59
N LEU A 71 2.65 -4.45 4.15
CA LEU A 71 2.71 -3.70 5.42
C LEU A 71 2.98 -4.63 6.60
N PHE A 72 2.50 -5.87 6.51
CA PHE A 72 2.66 -6.90 7.55
C PHE A 72 3.07 -8.24 6.95
N PHE A 73 3.94 -8.95 7.66
CA PHE A 73 4.26 -10.35 7.40
C PHE A 73 3.52 -11.25 8.41
N ASP A 74 2.91 -12.34 7.93
CA ASP A 74 2.29 -13.38 8.76
C ASP A 74 3.23 -14.58 8.83
N PHE A 75 3.97 -14.71 9.93
CA PHE A 75 4.88 -15.83 10.19
C PHE A 75 4.21 -16.87 11.08
N PRO A 76 4.35 -18.18 10.79
CA PRO A 76 3.71 -19.25 11.56
C PRO A 76 4.02 -19.20 13.07
N ASP A 77 5.26 -18.91 13.41
CA ASP A 77 5.75 -19.00 14.80
C ASP A 77 5.78 -17.63 15.53
N GLN A 78 5.71 -16.52 14.81
CA GLN A 78 5.85 -15.16 15.35
C GLN A 78 4.58 -14.32 15.22
N GLY A 79 3.59 -14.86 14.46
CA GLY A 79 2.36 -14.11 14.14
C GLY A 79 2.59 -12.97 13.15
N ILE A 80 1.76 -11.94 13.25
CA ILE A 80 1.78 -10.84 12.29
C ILE A 80 2.71 -9.73 12.76
N ILE A 81 3.72 -9.43 11.95
CA ILE A 81 4.77 -8.45 12.25
C ILE A 81 4.65 -7.24 11.33
N PRO A 82 4.60 -6.00 11.86
CA PRO A 82 4.67 -4.80 11.05
C PRO A 82 6.08 -4.64 10.46
N VAL A 83 6.16 -4.28 9.18
CA VAL A 83 7.42 -4.20 8.44
C VAL A 83 7.82 -2.76 8.13
N THR A 84 6.92 -2.04 7.50
CA THR A 84 7.20 -0.72 6.93
C THR A 84 7.48 0.35 7.99
N LEU A 85 6.93 0.18 9.18
CA LEU A 85 7.02 1.15 10.26
C LEU A 85 8.19 0.89 11.24
N ASN A 86 9.12 0.00 10.87
CA ASN A 86 10.30 -0.30 11.71
C ASN A 86 11.45 0.70 11.53
N SER A 87 11.34 1.65 10.60
CA SER A 87 12.42 2.61 10.29
C SER A 87 12.51 3.77 11.28
N PHE A 88 11.54 3.91 12.19
CA PHE A 88 11.49 4.98 13.19
C PHE A 88 10.63 4.55 14.39
N ASP A 89 10.70 5.30 15.48
CA ASP A 89 9.93 5.03 16.70
C ASP A 89 8.45 5.42 16.48
N VAL A 90 7.66 4.45 16.01
CA VAL A 90 6.22 4.61 15.79
C VAL A 90 5.49 4.90 17.10
N ILE A 91 5.93 4.29 18.23
CA ILE A 91 5.29 4.46 19.53
C ILE A 91 5.42 5.92 19.98
N GLU A 92 6.57 6.52 19.78
CA GLU A 92 6.78 7.94 20.10
C GLU A 92 5.97 8.84 19.16
N MET A 93 5.99 8.55 17.84
CA MET A 93 5.23 9.34 16.85
C MET A 93 3.72 9.30 17.10
N LYS A 94 3.18 8.16 17.48
CA LYS A 94 1.74 7.98 17.79
C LYS A 94 1.23 8.90 18.92
N LYS A 95 2.07 9.37 19.79
CA LYS A 95 1.66 10.32 20.85
C LYS A 95 1.08 11.60 20.26
N ASN A 96 1.64 12.07 19.15
CA ASN A 96 1.33 13.37 18.56
C ASN A 96 0.66 13.29 17.18
N TYR A 97 0.75 12.14 16.47
CA TYR A 97 0.29 11.97 15.10
C TYR A 97 -0.53 10.71 14.92
N HIS A 98 -1.48 10.73 14.00
CA HIS A 98 -1.97 9.51 13.38
C HIS A 98 -0.97 9.11 12.29
N VAL A 99 -0.15 8.10 12.61
CA VAL A 99 0.84 7.58 11.65
C VAL A 99 0.14 6.69 10.63
N VAL A 100 0.27 7.03 9.36
CA VAL A 100 -0.42 6.40 8.23
C VAL A 100 0.59 5.82 7.26
N VAL A 101 0.34 4.59 6.79
CA VAL A 101 1.10 3.96 5.70
C VAL A 101 0.15 3.35 4.69
N ILE A 102 0.45 3.54 3.42
CA ILE A 102 -0.34 3.04 2.29
C ILE A 102 0.32 1.76 1.76
N SER A 103 -0.48 0.73 1.45
CA SER A 103 0.03 -0.47 0.77
C SER A 103 0.59 -0.12 -0.61
N MET A 104 1.62 -0.85 -1.02
CA MET A 104 2.11 -0.77 -2.39
C MET A 104 1.00 -1.19 -3.37
N PRO A 105 0.98 -0.67 -4.60
CA PRO A 105 0.00 -1.11 -5.61
C PRO A 105 0.03 -2.63 -5.77
N GLN A 106 -1.13 -3.25 -5.92
CA GLN A 106 -1.27 -4.71 -6.16
C GLN A 106 -0.55 -5.60 -5.14
N THR A 107 -0.26 -5.05 -3.95
CA THR A 107 0.40 -5.78 -2.87
C THR A 107 -0.57 -5.93 -1.71
N PRO A 108 -0.88 -7.15 -1.27
CA PRO A 108 -1.75 -7.37 -0.12
C PRO A 108 -1.18 -6.69 1.14
N VAL A 109 -2.07 -6.24 2.01
CA VAL A 109 -1.69 -5.57 3.27
C VAL A 109 -0.88 -6.51 4.17
N THR A 110 -1.33 -7.75 4.28
CA THR A 110 -0.68 -8.82 5.05
C THR A 110 -0.41 -10.00 4.14
N VAL A 111 0.80 -10.52 4.17
CA VAL A 111 1.25 -11.64 3.34
C VAL A 111 1.89 -12.70 4.20
N GLY A 112 1.52 -13.97 3.99
CA GLY A 112 2.18 -15.12 4.58
C GLY A 112 3.63 -15.25 4.10
N TRP A 113 4.49 -15.74 4.96
CA TRP A 113 5.92 -15.91 4.68
C TRP A 113 6.19 -16.76 3.42
N ASP A 114 5.28 -17.67 3.09
CA ASP A 114 5.29 -18.56 1.94
C ASP A 114 5.02 -17.87 0.59
N HIS A 115 4.66 -16.60 0.61
CA HIS A 115 4.50 -15.72 -0.55
C HIS A 115 5.54 -14.60 -0.61
N LEU A 116 6.61 -14.71 0.17
CA LEU A 116 7.72 -13.76 0.17
C LEU A 116 8.96 -14.37 -0.49
N ASN A 117 9.64 -13.59 -1.33
CA ASN A 117 10.94 -13.98 -1.85
C ASN A 117 12.06 -13.74 -0.81
N LYS A 118 13.32 -14.02 -1.17
CA LYS A 118 14.49 -13.85 -0.28
C LYS A 118 14.72 -12.39 0.17
N GLN A 119 14.19 -11.42 -0.57
CA GLN A 119 14.24 -9.99 -0.23
C GLN A 119 12.99 -9.50 0.50
N TYR A 120 12.13 -10.42 0.94
CA TYR A 120 10.86 -10.13 1.61
C TYR A 120 9.87 -9.33 0.77
N ASN A 121 9.94 -9.43 -0.55
CA ASN A 121 8.94 -8.87 -1.45
C ASN A 121 7.84 -9.88 -1.71
N TYR A 122 6.62 -9.37 -1.88
CA TYR A 122 5.51 -10.20 -2.33
C TYR A 122 5.72 -10.68 -3.76
N VAL A 123 5.56 -11.98 -3.98
CA VAL A 123 5.67 -12.64 -5.28
C VAL A 123 4.50 -13.61 -5.51
N LEU A 124 4.13 -13.79 -6.76
CA LEU A 124 3.06 -14.74 -7.13
C LEU A 124 3.54 -16.21 -7.08
N ASP A 125 4.84 -16.43 -7.34
CA ASP A 125 5.49 -17.73 -7.31
C ASP A 125 6.85 -17.61 -6.61
N THR A 126 6.98 -18.21 -5.44
CA THR A 126 8.21 -18.18 -4.64
C THR A 126 9.35 -19.02 -5.20
N ALA A 127 9.08 -19.90 -6.17
CA ALA A 127 10.12 -20.58 -6.94
C ALA A 127 10.88 -19.62 -7.87
N SER A 128 10.31 -18.45 -8.16
CA SER A 128 10.90 -17.40 -8.98
C SER A 128 11.06 -16.10 -8.17
N GLU A 129 12.30 -15.70 -7.97
CA GLU A 129 12.67 -14.52 -7.17
C GLU A 129 12.06 -13.20 -7.66
N TYR A 130 11.67 -13.13 -8.93
CA TYR A 130 11.18 -11.92 -9.61
C TYR A 130 9.76 -12.10 -10.20
N SER A 131 8.99 -13.07 -9.71
CA SER A 131 7.61 -13.28 -10.16
C SER A 131 6.64 -12.27 -9.52
N TYR A 132 6.95 -11.00 -9.69
CA TYR A 132 6.07 -9.91 -9.24
C TYR A 132 4.76 -9.91 -10.04
N ASP A 133 3.71 -9.41 -9.42
CA ASP A 133 2.46 -9.17 -10.14
C ASP A 133 2.71 -8.22 -11.32
N PRO A 134 2.38 -8.58 -12.57
CA PRO A 134 2.52 -7.70 -13.72
C PRO A 134 1.76 -6.38 -13.57
N GLU A 135 0.66 -6.37 -12.84
CA GLU A 135 -0.11 -5.15 -12.57
C GLU A 135 0.62 -4.24 -11.55
N PHE A 136 1.44 -4.81 -10.64
CA PHE A 136 2.34 -4.01 -9.82
C PHE A 136 3.33 -3.23 -10.70
N ALA A 137 4.00 -3.90 -11.64
CA ALA A 137 4.97 -3.25 -12.53
C ALA A 137 4.34 -2.12 -13.36
N LYS A 138 3.08 -2.28 -13.80
CA LYS A 138 2.33 -1.23 -14.50
C LYS A 138 1.97 -0.05 -13.62
N ALA A 139 1.86 -0.28 -12.31
CA ALA A 139 1.47 0.73 -11.32
C ALA A 139 2.67 1.37 -10.60
N ASP A 140 3.90 0.83 -10.81
CA ASP A 140 5.14 1.27 -10.16
C ASP A 140 5.73 2.51 -10.86
N TYR A 141 5.08 3.66 -10.70
CA TYR A 141 5.57 4.94 -11.17
C TYR A 141 5.13 6.10 -10.26
N LEU A 142 5.93 7.16 -10.25
CA LEU A 142 5.84 8.25 -9.28
C LEU A 142 4.44 8.89 -9.21
N GLU A 143 3.87 9.22 -10.36
CA GLU A 143 2.58 9.92 -10.44
C GLU A 143 1.44 9.07 -9.86
N ASN A 144 1.51 7.74 -10.01
CA ASN A 144 0.53 6.84 -9.42
C ASN A 144 0.64 6.84 -7.89
N TYR A 145 1.85 6.74 -7.34
CA TYR A 145 2.05 6.81 -5.89
C TYR A 145 1.55 8.13 -5.31
N VAL A 146 1.87 9.26 -5.96
CA VAL A 146 1.41 10.59 -5.56
C VAL A 146 -0.12 10.69 -5.61
N ALA A 147 -0.75 10.18 -6.67
CA ALA A 147 -2.19 10.19 -6.83
C ALA A 147 -2.90 9.34 -5.76
N ARG A 148 -2.40 8.12 -5.49
CA ARG A 148 -2.88 7.22 -4.45
C ARG A 148 -2.79 7.89 -3.06
N ALA A 149 -1.65 8.47 -2.75
CA ALA A 149 -1.43 9.15 -1.48
C ALA A 149 -2.37 10.35 -1.30
N ASN A 150 -2.53 11.19 -2.31
CA ASN A 150 -3.46 12.32 -2.25
C ASN A 150 -4.92 11.86 -2.11
N GLN A 151 -5.31 10.72 -2.67
CA GLN A 151 -6.63 10.14 -2.46
C GLN A 151 -6.84 9.70 -1.01
N VAL A 152 -5.83 9.07 -0.39
CA VAL A 152 -5.85 8.70 1.04
C VAL A 152 -5.93 9.96 1.92
N LEU A 153 -5.11 10.96 1.66
CA LEU A 153 -5.14 12.22 2.40
C LEU A 153 -6.50 12.93 2.28
N LYS A 154 -7.10 12.93 1.09
CA LYS A 154 -8.47 13.44 0.87
C LYS A 154 -9.52 12.65 1.63
N TYR A 155 -9.36 11.34 1.77
CA TYR A 155 -10.24 10.50 2.60
C TYR A 155 -10.09 10.85 4.07
N LEU A 156 -8.85 10.94 4.56
CA LEU A 156 -8.51 11.22 5.96
C LEU A 156 -8.96 12.62 6.39
N SER A 157 -8.81 13.64 5.54
CA SER A 157 -9.19 15.02 5.87
C SER A 157 -10.67 15.20 6.21
N LYS A 158 -11.53 14.24 5.86
CA LYS A 158 -12.96 14.22 6.19
C LYS A 158 -13.27 13.57 7.53
N LYS A 159 -12.28 12.97 8.19
CA LYS A 159 -12.48 12.26 9.46
C LYS A 159 -12.45 13.24 10.63
N LYS A 160 -13.38 13.08 11.57
CA LYS A 160 -13.50 13.97 12.74
C LYS A 160 -12.29 13.91 13.67
N TRP A 161 -11.58 12.77 13.67
CA TRP A 161 -10.39 12.54 14.48
C TRP A 161 -9.09 13.07 13.81
N VAL A 162 -9.16 13.58 12.59
CA VAL A 162 -8.01 14.20 11.92
C VAL A 162 -7.97 15.68 12.21
N ASP A 163 -6.82 16.16 12.67
CA ASP A 163 -6.51 17.58 12.72
C ASP A 163 -5.90 18.02 11.38
N ASN A 164 -6.64 18.85 10.66
CA ASN A 164 -6.25 19.32 9.34
C ASN A 164 -5.35 20.59 9.36
N GLU A 165 -5.01 21.11 10.55
CA GLU A 165 -4.11 22.28 10.65
C GLU A 165 -2.66 21.89 10.36
N GLN A 166 -2.30 20.62 10.58
CA GLN A 166 -0.98 20.11 10.31
C GLN A 166 -1.06 18.81 9.52
N LEU A 167 -0.27 18.71 8.45
CA LEU A 167 -0.08 17.52 7.65
C LEU A 167 1.41 17.31 7.42
N VAL A 168 1.93 16.20 7.97
CA VAL A 168 3.32 15.79 7.79
C VAL A 168 3.38 14.68 6.75
N VAL A 169 4.27 14.82 5.78
CA VAL A 169 4.57 13.76 4.81
C VAL A 169 6.06 13.45 4.90
N ALA A 170 6.38 12.19 5.09
CA ALA A 170 7.76 11.72 5.17
C ALA A 170 7.98 10.51 4.28
N GLY A 171 9.20 10.30 3.83
CA GLY A 171 9.52 9.13 3.01
C GLY A 171 10.98 8.74 3.07
N HIS A 172 11.23 7.44 2.82
CA HIS A 172 12.56 6.86 2.79
C HIS A 172 12.86 6.30 1.40
N SER A 173 14.10 6.49 0.91
CA SER A 173 14.55 5.98 -0.39
C SER A 173 13.63 6.47 -1.53
N GLN A 174 13.04 5.59 -2.35
CA GLN A 174 12.03 5.97 -3.36
C GLN A 174 10.84 6.72 -2.74
N GLY A 175 10.43 6.36 -1.52
CA GLY A 175 9.37 7.06 -0.80
C GLY A 175 9.66 8.53 -0.54
N SER A 176 10.93 8.94 -0.50
CA SER A 176 11.31 10.36 -0.39
C SER A 176 10.95 11.16 -1.65
N HIS A 177 11.05 10.55 -2.83
CA HIS A 177 10.59 11.17 -4.08
C HIS A 177 9.06 11.24 -4.13
N VAL A 178 8.38 10.21 -3.64
CA VAL A 178 6.91 10.21 -3.51
C VAL A 178 6.47 11.31 -2.55
N ALA A 179 7.10 11.42 -1.37
CA ALA A 179 6.81 12.45 -0.37
C ALA A 179 6.98 13.88 -0.94
N LEU A 180 8.07 14.11 -1.70
CA LEU A 180 8.29 15.36 -2.41
C LEU A 180 7.19 15.65 -3.44
N GLY A 181 6.82 14.64 -4.23
CA GLY A 181 5.74 14.74 -5.22
C GLY A 181 4.38 15.07 -4.57
N ILE A 182 4.08 14.46 -3.41
CA ILE A 182 2.87 14.77 -2.64
C ILE A 182 2.90 16.22 -2.17
N ALA A 183 4.01 16.68 -1.58
CA ALA A 183 4.14 18.05 -1.08
C ALA A 183 4.04 19.08 -2.22
N HIS A 184 4.53 18.77 -3.41
CA HIS A 184 4.37 19.62 -4.59
C HIS A 184 2.90 19.70 -5.04
N ALA A 185 2.19 18.57 -5.06
CA ALA A 185 0.82 18.48 -5.57
C ALA A 185 -0.25 18.90 -4.54
N ASN A 186 0.05 18.86 -3.24
CA ASN A 186 -0.90 19.10 -2.15
C ASN A 186 -0.44 20.25 -1.24
N LYS A 187 -1.10 21.39 -1.38
CA LYS A 187 -0.78 22.61 -0.62
C LYS A 187 -1.09 22.54 0.87
N ASN A 188 -1.80 21.50 1.32
CA ASN A 188 -2.07 21.29 2.75
C ASN A 188 -0.89 20.60 3.48
N VAL A 189 0.12 20.11 2.78
CA VAL A 189 1.34 19.59 3.41
C VAL A 189 2.08 20.74 4.08
N THR A 190 2.22 20.64 5.40
CA THR A 190 2.88 21.66 6.23
C THR A 190 4.33 21.33 6.53
N HIS A 191 4.66 20.03 6.59
CA HIS A 191 6.01 19.54 6.90
C HIS A 191 6.39 18.38 5.99
N LEU A 192 7.65 18.35 5.56
CA LEU A 192 8.20 17.34 4.67
C LEU A 192 9.48 16.76 5.25
N GLY A 193 9.52 15.42 5.41
CA GLY A 193 10.70 14.67 5.83
C GLY A 193 11.24 13.80 4.69
N LEU A 194 12.51 13.97 4.32
CA LEU A 194 13.15 13.20 3.24
C LEU A 194 14.35 12.44 3.79
N PHE A 195 14.28 11.10 3.77
CA PHE A 195 15.32 10.22 4.27
C PHE A 195 15.92 9.39 3.12
N GLY A 196 17.24 9.41 2.98
CA GLY A 196 17.92 8.75 1.87
C GLY A 196 17.54 9.31 0.50
N PHE A 197 17.27 10.62 0.43
CA PHE A 197 16.87 11.31 -0.79
C PHE A 197 18.06 11.59 -1.69
N ASN A 198 17.97 11.20 -2.97
CA ASN A 198 18.92 11.60 -3.99
C ASN A 198 18.24 12.59 -4.96
N PRO A 199 18.56 13.89 -4.94
CA PRO A 199 17.89 14.90 -5.75
C PRO A 199 18.13 14.72 -7.25
N LEU A 200 19.22 14.05 -7.65
CA LEU A 200 19.58 13.82 -9.03
C LEU A 200 19.09 12.48 -9.58
N GLY A 201 18.43 11.66 -8.72
CA GLY A 201 17.86 10.39 -9.10
C GLY A 201 18.88 9.24 -9.15
N ARG A 202 18.37 8.04 -9.42
CA ARG A 202 19.14 6.79 -9.37
C ARG A 202 20.23 6.70 -10.41
N ILE A 203 19.98 7.22 -11.61
CA ILE A 203 20.96 7.18 -12.72
C ILE A 203 22.22 7.97 -12.37
N ASP A 204 22.06 9.17 -11.79
CA ASP A 204 23.19 9.98 -11.35
C ASP A 204 24.02 9.28 -10.26
N GLN A 205 23.35 8.59 -9.34
CA GLN A 205 24.02 7.81 -8.30
C GLN A 205 24.92 6.72 -8.90
N TYR A 206 24.47 6.01 -9.94
CA TYR A 206 25.28 4.99 -10.61
C TYR A 206 26.44 5.55 -11.43
N ILE A 207 26.29 6.76 -11.96
CA ILE A 207 27.37 7.41 -12.75
C ILE A 207 28.49 7.92 -11.83
N ARG A 208 28.20 8.25 -10.57
CA ARG A 208 29.18 8.80 -9.61
C ARG A 208 29.89 7.74 -8.76
N LEU A 209 29.50 6.47 -8.87
CA LEU A 209 30.17 5.34 -8.23
C LEU A 209 31.26 4.76 -9.15
#